data_ece920fd7afeef8b9727beffb529681f
#
_entry.id   ece920fd7afeef8b9727beffb529681f
#
_cell.length_a   1.000
_cell.length_b   1.000
_cell.length_c   1.000
_cell.angle_alpha   90.00
_cell.angle_beta   90.00
_cell.angle_gamma   90.00
#
_symmetry.space_group_name_H-M   'P 1'
#
loop_
_entity.id
_entity.type
_entity.pdbx_description
1 polymer ?
#
loop_
_entity_poly.entity_id
_entity_poly.type
_entity_poly.pdbx_seq_one_letter_code
_entity_poly.pdbx_strand_id
1 'polypeptide(L)'
;AGLSDARIVRIDTSDHVWAMGDTGPCGPCSEIFYDHGDHIWGGPPGSPDEDGDRFIEIWNLVFMQFDKPEPGADMVPLPRPSIDTGMGLERISAILQGKHDNYDVDLLRKLIEASASASNDDPDGDNNVSHRVLADHLRSAAFLVADGVLPSNEGRGYVLRRIMRRGMRHAHKIGNKD
;
A
#
# COMPACT_ATOMS: atom_id res chain seq x y z
N ALA A 1 4.86 -26.46 2.94
CA ALA A 1 4.13 -25.50 3.78
C ALA A 1 2.69 -25.92 4.10
N GLY A 2 2.21 -27.07 3.60
CA GLY A 2 0.87 -27.59 3.88
C GLY A 2 -0.26 -26.95 3.05
N LEU A 3 0.07 -26.14 2.06
CA LEU A 3 -0.89 -25.65 1.08
C LEU A 3 -1.12 -26.71 0.00
N SER A 4 -2.37 -26.83 -0.49
CA SER A 4 -2.67 -27.65 -1.65
C SER A 4 -2.14 -27.00 -2.93
N ASP A 5 -1.84 -27.81 -3.95
CA ASP A 5 -1.36 -27.32 -5.26
C ASP A 5 -2.35 -26.34 -5.90
N ALA A 6 -3.64 -26.49 -5.64
CA ALA A 6 -4.67 -25.57 -6.12
C ALA A 6 -4.57 -24.14 -5.54
N ARG A 7 -3.80 -23.96 -4.46
CA ARG A 7 -3.50 -22.64 -3.87
C ARG A 7 -2.14 -22.08 -4.25
N ILE A 8 -1.43 -22.76 -5.15
CA ILE A 8 -0.15 -22.33 -5.67
C ILE A 8 -0.35 -22.03 -7.15
N VAL A 9 -0.55 -20.77 -7.46
CA VAL A 9 -0.84 -20.31 -8.82
C VAL A 9 0.47 -19.84 -9.46
N ARG A 10 0.72 -20.30 -10.67
CA ARG A 10 1.79 -19.77 -11.52
C ARG A 10 1.17 -18.78 -12.49
N ILE A 11 1.68 -17.57 -12.45
CA ILE A 11 1.26 -16.50 -13.34
C ILE A 11 2.46 -16.16 -14.23
N ASP A 12 2.33 -16.22 -15.53
CA ASP A 12 3.43 -16.11 -16.50
C ASP A 12 3.35 -14.76 -17.23
N THR A 13 3.30 -13.68 -16.43
CA THR A 13 3.22 -12.29 -16.93
C THR A 13 4.39 -11.46 -16.41
N SER A 14 4.52 -10.22 -16.88
CA SER A 14 5.53 -9.25 -16.42
C SER A 14 5.42 -8.93 -14.91
N ASP A 15 4.27 -9.21 -14.30
CA ASP A 15 4.00 -8.91 -12.89
C ASP A 15 4.81 -9.80 -11.92
N HIS A 16 5.50 -10.84 -12.45
CA HIS A 16 6.42 -11.67 -11.69
C HIS A 16 7.85 -11.16 -11.59
N VAL A 17 8.15 -10.02 -12.21
CA VAL A 17 9.48 -9.41 -12.11
C VAL A 17 9.34 -8.09 -11.38
N TRP A 18 9.68 -8.11 -10.11
CA TRP A 18 9.79 -6.90 -9.33
C TRP A 18 11.07 -6.14 -9.71
N ALA A 19 10.97 -4.85 -9.86
CA ALA A 19 12.10 -3.95 -10.10
C ALA A 19 12.01 -2.73 -9.18
N MET A 20 13.16 -2.27 -8.71
CA MET A 20 13.26 -1.09 -7.83
C MET A 20 12.80 0.21 -8.52
N GLY A 21 12.80 0.22 -9.85
CA GLY A 21 12.42 1.31 -10.72
C GLY A 21 12.91 1.05 -12.14
N ASP A 22 13.20 2.12 -12.87
CA ASP A 22 13.77 2.00 -14.22
C ASP A 22 15.18 1.40 -14.22
N THR A 23 15.87 1.48 -13.08
CA THR A 23 17.22 0.94 -12.85
C THR A 23 17.33 0.32 -11.46
N GLY A 24 18.35 -0.50 -11.24
CA GLY A 24 18.67 -1.11 -9.97
C GLY A 24 18.33 -2.60 -9.87
N PRO A 25 18.50 -3.18 -8.69
CA PRO A 25 18.24 -4.60 -8.45
C PRO A 25 16.83 -5.01 -8.81
N CYS A 26 16.70 -6.19 -9.42
CA CYS A 26 15.43 -6.76 -9.83
C CYS A 26 15.49 -8.29 -9.85
N GLY A 27 14.34 -8.91 -9.98
CA GLY A 27 14.24 -10.36 -10.10
C GLY A 27 12.81 -10.88 -9.97
N PRO A 28 12.61 -12.19 -10.18
CA PRO A 28 11.30 -12.79 -10.03
C PRO A 28 10.82 -12.69 -8.58
N CYS A 29 9.51 -12.63 -8.40
CA CYS A 29 8.90 -12.58 -7.07
C CYS A 29 7.89 -13.71 -6.86
N SER A 30 7.58 -13.94 -5.59
CA SER A 30 6.47 -14.78 -5.14
C SER A 30 5.67 -13.98 -4.13
N GLU A 31 4.36 -14.00 -4.27
CA GLU A 31 3.44 -13.22 -3.46
C GLU A 31 2.54 -14.12 -2.64
N ILE A 32 2.20 -13.69 -1.45
CA ILE A 32 1.26 -14.37 -0.59
C ILE A 32 0.01 -13.52 -0.50
N PHE A 33 -1.12 -14.11 -0.90
CA PHE A 33 -2.43 -13.50 -0.84
C PHE A 33 -3.27 -14.11 0.29
N TYR A 34 -4.07 -13.28 0.90
CA TYR A 34 -5.08 -13.71 1.87
C TYR A 34 -6.46 -13.70 1.20
N ASP A 35 -7.20 -14.79 1.35
CA ASP A 35 -8.60 -14.91 0.90
C ASP A 35 -9.54 -14.45 2.02
N HIS A 36 -10.19 -13.33 1.84
CA HIS A 36 -11.17 -12.77 2.79
C HIS A 36 -12.51 -13.55 2.80
N GLY A 37 -12.69 -14.48 1.88
CA GLY A 37 -13.88 -15.31 1.80
C GLY A 37 -14.84 -14.88 0.69
N ASP A 38 -15.79 -15.76 0.39
CA ASP A 38 -16.71 -15.65 -0.75
C ASP A 38 -17.80 -14.57 -0.62
N HIS A 39 -17.91 -13.95 0.56
CA HIS A 39 -18.78 -12.80 0.79
C HIS A 39 -18.18 -11.48 0.23
N ILE A 40 -16.90 -11.49 -0.16
CA ILE A 40 -16.23 -10.38 -0.84
C ILE A 40 -16.09 -10.76 -2.31
N TRP A 41 -16.43 -9.82 -3.19
CA TRP A 41 -16.24 -10.02 -4.63
C TRP A 41 -14.77 -10.02 -5.00
N GLY A 42 -14.38 -10.94 -5.88
CA GLY A 42 -13.03 -11.06 -6.42
C GLY A 42 -12.63 -12.52 -6.64
N GLY A 43 -11.64 -12.72 -7.48
CA GLY A 43 -11.05 -14.01 -7.82
C GLY A 43 -9.59 -14.13 -7.39
N PRO A 44 -9.04 -15.34 -7.42
CA PRO A 44 -7.63 -15.52 -7.13
C PRO A 44 -6.74 -14.85 -8.19
N PRO A 45 -5.48 -14.53 -7.85
CA PRO A 45 -4.53 -13.96 -8.79
C PRO A 45 -4.45 -14.75 -10.10
N GLY A 46 -4.40 -14.07 -11.23
CA GLY A 46 -4.43 -14.66 -12.57
C GLY A 46 -5.82 -15.02 -13.09
N SER A 47 -6.89 -14.75 -12.32
CA SER A 47 -8.27 -14.93 -12.78
C SER A 47 -8.86 -13.64 -13.38
N PRO A 48 -9.95 -13.73 -14.16
CA PRO A 48 -10.62 -12.55 -14.71
C PRO A 48 -11.11 -11.53 -13.65
N ASP A 49 -11.35 -12.00 -12.42
CA ASP A 49 -11.87 -11.19 -11.32
C ASP A 49 -10.78 -10.86 -10.26
N GLU A 50 -9.51 -10.92 -10.63
CA GLU A 50 -8.37 -10.67 -9.73
C GLU A 50 -8.33 -9.25 -9.16
N ASP A 51 -8.91 -8.27 -9.87
CA ASP A 51 -9.01 -6.87 -9.43
C ASP A 51 -9.98 -6.66 -8.24
N GLY A 52 -10.66 -7.71 -7.79
CA GLY A 52 -11.57 -7.64 -6.65
C GLY A 52 -10.86 -7.62 -5.30
N ASP A 53 -11.59 -7.20 -4.27
CA ASP A 53 -11.05 -7.01 -2.91
C ASP A 53 -11.00 -8.31 -2.06
N ARG A 54 -11.33 -9.47 -2.64
CA ARG A 54 -11.35 -10.74 -1.93
C ARG A 54 -9.94 -11.27 -1.62
N PHE A 55 -9.06 -11.27 -2.63
CA PHE A 55 -7.69 -11.77 -2.50
C PHE A 55 -6.75 -10.59 -2.41
N ILE A 56 -6.20 -10.36 -1.23
CA ILE A 56 -5.32 -9.21 -0.97
C ILE A 56 -3.89 -9.72 -0.77
N GLU A 57 -2.96 -9.20 -1.57
CA GLU A 57 -1.54 -9.42 -1.38
C GLU A 57 -1.10 -8.86 -0.03
N ILE A 58 -0.47 -9.70 0.79
CA ILE A 58 0.02 -9.33 2.11
C ILE A 58 1.53 -9.36 2.21
N TRP A 59 2.19 -10.18 1.40
CA TRP A 59 3.63 -10.36 1.47
C TRP A 59 4.21 -10.64 0.09
N ASN A 60 5.24 -9.88 -0.27
CA ASN A 60 6.02 -10.08 -1.48
C ASN A 60 7.43 -10.55 -1.12
N LEU A 61 7.87 -11.62 -1.76
CA LEU A 61 9.22 -12.18 -1.64
C LEU A 61 9.92 -12.03 -3.00
N VAL A 62 10.92 -11.17 -3.05
CA VAL A 62 11.65 -10.87 -4.29
C VAL A 62 12.99 -11.59 -4.30
N PHE A 63 13.23 -12.36 -5.35
CA PHE A 63 14.49 -13.07 -5.58
C PHE A 63 15.40 -12.19 -6.44
N MET A 64 16.14 -11.29 -5.80
CA MET A 64 17.07 -10.35 -6.43
C MET A 64 18.21 -11.11 -7.09
N GLN A 65 18.11 -11.32 -8.38
CA GLN A 65 19.08 -12.08 -9.20
C GLN A 65 19.79 -11.21 -10.21
N PHE A 66 19.19 -10.08 -10.56
CA PHE A 66 19.64 -9.20 -11.64
C PHE A 66 19.74 -7.75 -11.19
N ASP A 67 20.53 -6.99 -11.93
CA ASP A 67 20.59 -5.53 -11.89
C ASP A 67 20.27 -4.96 -13.27
N LYS A 68 19.55 -3.87 -13.30
CA LYS A 68 19.26 -3.10 -14.50
C LYS A 68 20.06 -1.81 -14.44
N PRO A 69 21.22 -1.72 -15.14
CA PRO A 69 22.18 -0.62 -14.96
C PRO A 69 21.68 0.71 -15.52
N GLU A 70 20.86 0.68 -16.58
CA GLU A 70 20.30 1.86 -17.24
C GLU A 70 18.84 1.62 -17.66
N PRO A 71 18.02 2.68 -17.82
CA PRO A 71 16.66 2.54 -18.33
C PRO A 71 16.67 1.90 -19.72
N GLY A 72 15.90 0.82 -19.88
CA GLY A 72 15.81 0.08 -21.15
C GLY A 72 16.98 -0.87 -21.47
N ALA A 73 17.99 -0.95 -20.59
CA ALA A 73 19.06 -1.92 -20.73
C ALA A 73 18.62 -3.35 -20.38
N ASP A 74 19.36 -4.33 -20.89
CA ASP A 74 19.19 -5.72 -20.49
C ASP A 74 19.59 -5.91 -19.02
N MET A 75 18.92 -6.85 -18.36
CA MET A 75 19.24 -7.24 -16.99
C MET A 75 20.56 -8.01 -16.95
N VAL A 76 21.47 -7.63 -16.06
CA VAL A 76 22.74 -8.32 -15.83
C VAL A 76 22.68 -9.10 -14.50
N PRO A 77 23.23 -10.31 -14.43
CA PRO A 77 23.23 -11.06 -13.17
C PRO A 77 23.97 -10.34 -12.05
N LEU A 78 23.38 -10.32 -10.87
CA LEU A 78 24.07 -9.84 -9.66
C LEU A 78 25.19 -10.80 -9.27
N PRO A 79 26.35 -10.29 -8.84
CA PRO A 79 27.46 -11.13 -8.37
C PRO A 79 27.12 -11.93 -7.11
N ARG A 80 26.14 -11.46 -6.34
CA ARG A 80 25.60 -12.13 -5.15
C ARG A 80 24.09 -11.97 -5.15
N PRO A 81 23.33 -12.96 -5.62
CA PRO A 81 21.88 -12.98 -5.48
C PRO A 81 21.46 -12.89 -4.01
N SER A 82 20.36 -12.23 -3.76
CA SER A 82 19.78 -12.06 -2.41
C SER A 82 18.26 -12.21 -2.48
N ILE A 83 17.64 -12.28 -1.33
CA ILE A 83 16.18 -12.23 -1.19
C ILE A 83 15.84 -10.98 -0.41
N ASP A 84 14.92 -10.19 -0.94
CA ASP A 84 14.30 -9.09 -0.26
C ASP A 84 12.81 -9.36 -0.09
N THR A 85 12.22 -8.89 1.00
CA THR A 85 10.81 -9.10 1.25
C THR A 85 10.12 -7.83 1.71
N GLY A 86 8.86 -7.66 1.30
CA GLY A 86 8.00 -6.56 1.74
C GLY A 86 6.65 -7.08 2.20
N MET A 87 6.22 -6.65 3.39
CA MET A 87 4.91 -6.97 3.94
C MET A 87 4.17 -5.68 4.28
N GLY A 88 2.93 -5.54 3.80
CA GLY A 88 2.09 -4.39 4.10
C GLY A 88 1.67 -4.38 5.58
N LEU A 89 2.15 -3.43 6.38
CA LEU A 89 1.83 -3.35 7.81
C LEU A 89 0.32 -3.28 8.04
N GLU A 90 -0.38 -2.44 7.33
CA GLU A 90 -1.83 -2.27 7.47
C GLU A 90 -2.59 -3.49 6.98
N ARG A 91 -2.15 -4.11 5.88
CA ARG A 91 -2.77 -5.31 5.32
C ARG A 91 -2.69 -6.47 6.29
N ILE A 92 -1.49 -6.76 6.81
CA ILE A 92 -1.34 -7.85 7.79
C ILE A 92 -2.04 -7.54 9.12
N SER A 93 -2.02 -6.27 9.55
CA SER A 93 -2.72 -5.84 10.77
C SER A 93 -4.24 -6.01 10.64
N ALA A 94 -4.83 -5.66 9.49
CA ALA A 94 -6.25 -5.87 9.22
C ALA A 94 -6.62 -7.36 9.36
N ILE A 95 -5.85 -8.24 8.73
CA ILE A 95 -6.08 -9.69 8.80
C ILE A 95 -6.00 -10.21 10.23
N LEU A 96 -4.94 -9.84 10.97
CA LEU A 96 -4.74 -10.28 12.36
C LEU A 96 -5.82 -9.73 13.32
N GLN A 97 -6.41 -8.59 13.00
CA GLN A 97 -7.53 -7.99 13.73
C GLN A 97 -8.91 -8.45 13.23
N GLY A 98 -8.95 -9.35 12.24
CA GLY A 98 -10.21 -9.83 11.65
C GLY A 98 -10.98 -8.75 10.90
N LYS A 99 -10.26 -7.78 10.30
CA LYS A 99 -10.80 -6.69 9.49
C LYS A 99 -10.55 -6.95 8.02
N HIS A 100 -11.43 -6.40 7.17
CA HIS A 100 -11.23 -6.42 5.72
C HIS A 100 -10.52 -5.16 5.24
N ASP A 101 -10.93 -3.99 5.73
CA ASP A 101 -10.42 -2.70 5.31
C ASP A 101 -9.21 -2.26 6.16
N ASN A 102 -8.16 -1.77 5.52
CA ASN A 102 -6.98 -1.23 6.18
C ASN A 102 -7.31 -0.04 7.10
N TYR A 103 -8.36 0.74 6.78
CA TYR A 103 -8.79 1.86 7.59
C TYR A 103 -9.51 1.47 8.89
N ASP A 104 -9.88 0.17 9.01
CA ASP A 104 -10.50 -0.36 10.23
C ASP A 104 -9.49 -0.89 11.24
N VAL A 105 -8.18 -0.89 10.90
CA VAL A 105 -7.14 -1.23 11.89
C VAL A 105 -7.10 -0.17 12.99
N ASP A 106 -6.80 -0.60 14.19
CA ASP A 106 -6.91 0.20 15.42
C ASP A 106 -6.21 1.56 15.32
N LEU A 107 -5.02 1.62 14.73
CA LEU A 107 -4.24 2.85 14.59
C LEU A 107 -4.92 3.86 13.64
N LEU A 108 -5.31 3.41 12.44
CA LEU A 108 -5.96 4.29 11.46
C LEU A 108 -7.37 4.67 11.92
N ARG A 109 -8.09 3.76 12.56
CA ARG A 109 -9.41 4.03 13.13
C ARG A 109 -9.36 5.16 14.16
N LYS A 110 -8.38 5.16 15.07
CA LYS A 110 -8.19 6.25 16.04
C LYS A 110 -7.93 7.60 15.37
N LEU A 111 -7.17 7.63 14.28
CA LEU A 111 -6.94 8.88 13.54
C LEU A 111 -8.22 9.37 12.84
N ILE A 112 -9.01 8.46 12.29
CA ILE A 112 -10.31 8.75 11.67
C ILE A 112 -11.27 9.34 12.72
N GLU A 113 -11.38 8.70 13.88
CA GLU A 113 -12.22 9.16 14.99
C GLU A 113 -11.77 10.53 15.54
N ALA A 114 -10.46 10.76 15.64
CA ALA A 114 -9.92 12.06 16.01
C ALA A 114 -10.25 13.14 14.99
N SER A 115 -10.16 12.83 13.69
CA SER A 115 -10.55 13.74 12.62
C SER A 115 -12.04 14.07 12.67
N ALA A 116 -12.89 13.07 12.88
CA ALA A 116 -14.34 13.25 13.00
C ALA A 116 -14.72 14.08 14.22
N SER A 117 -14.09 13.80 15.37
CA SER A 117 -14.28 14.59 16.59
C SER A 117 -13.88 16.06 16.40
N ALA A 118 -12.76 16.33 15.74
CA ALA A 118 -12.29 17.69 15.48
C ALA A 118 -13.23 18.50 14.57
N SER A 119 -13.95 17.84 13.67
CA SER A 119 -14.92 18.46 12.74
C SER A 119 -16.37 18.37 13.22
N ASN A 120 -16.63 17.76 14.38
CA ASN A 120 -17.97 17.45 14.89
C ASN A 120 -18.82 16.68 13.86
N ASP A 121 -18.22 15.64 13.27
CA ASP A 121 -18.80 14.84 12.20
C ASP A 121 -18.82 13.35 12.58
N ASP A 122 -19.57 12.53 11.81
CA ASP A 122 -19.61 11.08 12.00
C ASP A 122 -18.46 10.43 11.20
N PRO A 123 -17.57 9.65 11.85
CA PRO A 123 -16.47 8.98 11.16
C PRO A 123 -16.92 8.00 10.09
N ASP A 124 -18.14 7.46 10.18
CA ASP A 124 -18.74 6.49 9.27
C ASP A 124 -19.84 7.10 8.39
N GLY A 125 -20.07 8.40 8.50
CA GLY A 125 -21.06 9.16 7.75
C GLY A 125 -20.65 9.46 6.30
N ASP A 126 -21.36 10.42 5.69
CA ASP A 126 -21.18 10.82 4.27
C ASP A 126 -19.76 11.33 3.98
N ASN A 127 -19.03 11.78 4.98
CA ASN A 127 -17.68 12.30 4.86
C ASN A 127 -16.59 11.27 5.21
N ASN A 128 -16.92 9.99 5.38
CA ASN A 128 -15.97 8.94 5.78
C ASN A 128 -14.71 8.89 4.90
N VAL A 129 -14.84 9.06 3.58
CA VAL A 129 -13.70 9.12 2.66
C VAL A 129 -12.76 10.29 2.99
N SER A 130 -13.30 11.43 3.40
CA SER A 130 -12.48 12.58 3.79
C SER A 130 -11.71 12.31 5.09
N HIS A 131 -12.33 11.66 6.07
CA HIS A 131 -11.66 11.26 7.32
C HIS A 131 -10.56 10.22 7.07
N ARG A 132 -10.77 9.26 6.17
CA ARG A 132 -9.74 8.30 5.74
C ARG A 132 -8.54 8.99 5.08
N VAL A 133 -8.80 9.92 4.16
CA VAL A 133 -7.74 10.72 3.52
C VAL A 133 -6.96 11.53 4.56
N LEU A 134 -7.64 12.14 5.52
CA LEU A 134 -6.99 12.90 6.58
C LEU A 134 -6.10 12.01 7.45
N ALA A 135 -6.58 10.85 7.88
CA ALA A 135 -5.82 9.90 8.68
C ALA A 135 -4.53 9.44 7.95
N ASP A 136 -4.66 9.03 6.69
CA ASP A 136 -3.55 8.59 5.85
C ASP A 136 -2.52 9.72 5.62
N HIS A 137 -3.00 10.90 5.22
CA HIS A 137 -2.13 12.02 4.86
C HIS A 137 -1.47 12.68 6.07
N LEU A 138 -2.15 12.72 7.20
CA LEU A 138 -1.57 13.20 8.46
C LEU A 138 -0.41 12.30 8.90
N ARG A 139 -0.62 10.98 8.88
CA ARG A 139 0.42 10.01 9.23
C ARG A 139 1.61 10.12 8.28
N SER A 140 1.36 10.09 6.99
CA SER A 140 2.42 10.19 5.96
C SER A 140 3.20 11.50 6.08
N ALA A 141 2.52 12.63 6.25
CA ALA A 141 3.17 13.93 6.41
C ALA A 141 3.99 14.00 7.71
N ALA A 142 3.46 13.47 8.82
CA ALA A 142 4.15 13.47 10.11
C ALA A 142 5.47 12.68 10.05
N PHE A 143 5.48 11.50 9.45
CA PHE A 143 6.70 10.71 9.27
C PHE A 143 7.69 11.39 8.33
N LEU A 144 7.25 11.93 7.20
CA LEU A 144 8.14 12.64 6.27
C LEU A 144 8.79 13.86 6.93
N VAL A 145 8.04 14.63 7.72
CA VAL A 145 8.58 15.77 8.48
C VAL A 145 9.55 15.31 9.56
N ALA A 146 9.23 14.23 10.28
CA ALA A 146 10.13 13.64 11.28
C ALA A 146 11.46 13.18 10.66
N ASP A 147 11.43 12.68 9.43
CA ASP A 147 12.61 12.29 8.67
C ASP A 147 13.33 13.48 8.00
N GLY A 148 12.93 14.70 8.32
CA GLY A 148 13.58 15.94 7.86
C GLY A 148 13.17 16.42 6.47
N VAL A 149 12.09 15.88 5.88
CA VAL A 149 11.55 16.37 4.61
C VAL A 149 10.72 17.61 4.87
N LEU A 150 11.06 18.74 4.25
CA LEU A 150 10.27 19.97 4.31
C LEU A 150 9.50 20.19 3.01
N PRO A 151 8.30 20.79 3.06
CA PRO A 151 7.54 21.11 1.86
C PRO A 151 8.33 22.04 0.92
N SER A 152 8.41 21.67 -0.36
CA SER A 152 9.13 22.45 -1.37
C SER A 152 8.43 22.39 -2.74
N ASN A 153 9.04 22.99 -3.76
CA ASN A 153 8.50 23.02 -5.12
C ASN A 153 9.00 21.86 -6.00
N GLU A 154 9.95 21.06 -5.51
CA GLU A 154 10.56 19.97 -6.27
C GLU A 154 10.93 18.78 -5.37
N GLY A 155 11.25 17.65 -5.98
CA GLY A 155 11.71 16.46 -5.30
C GLY A 155 10.73 15.93 -4.24
N ARG A 156 11.28 15.36 -3.17
CA ARG A 156 10.49 14.78 -2.04
C ARG A 156 9.62 15.81 -1.35
N GLY A 157 10.11 17.04 -1.19
CA GLY A 157 9.36 18.13 -0.56
C GLY A 157 8.13 18.55 -1.38
N TYR A 158 8.18 18.45 -2.70
CA TYR A 158 7.02 18.67 -3.55
C TYR A 158 5.93 17.60 -3.33
N VAL A 159 6.33 16.34 -3.19
CA VAL A 159 5.39 15.24 -2.89
C VAL A 159 4.73 15.48 -1.53
N LEU A 160 5.51 15.79 -0.49
CA LEU A 160 4.97 16.16 0.83
C LEU A 160 3.99 17.32 0.73
N ARG A 161 4.34 18.40 0.01
CA ARG A 161 3.45 19.55 -0.20
C ARG A 161 2.13 19.14 -0.86
N ARG A 162 2.15 18.22 -1.83
CA ARG A 162 0.92 17.71 -2.47
C ARG A 162 0.06 16.93 -1.49
N ILE A 163 0.66 16.06 -0.68
CA ILE A 163 -0.03 15.28 0.36
C ILE A 163 -0.72 16.25 1.35
N MET A 164 0.03 17.21 1.89
CA MET A 164 -0.52 18.20 2.83
C MET A 164 -1.67 19.00 2.22
N ARG A 165 -1.52 19.50 0.98
CA ARG A 165 -2.58 20.26 0.30
C ARG A 165 -3.84 19.42 0.06
N ARG A 166 -3.68 18.13 -0.25
CA ARG A 166 -4.83 17.22 -0.40
C ARG A 166 -5.53 17.03 0.95
N GLY A 167 -4.77 16.81 2.02
CA GLY A 167 -5.31 16.73 3.38
C GLY A 167 -6.09 18.01 3.76
N MET A 168 -5.48 19.18 3.61
CA MET A 168 -6.13 20.47 3.89
C MET A 168 -7.43 20.67 3.09
N ARG A 169 -7.45 20.24 1.82
CA ARG A 169 -8.68 20.30 1.00
C ARG A 169 -9.79 19.43 1.56
N HIS A 170 -9.47 18.22 2.05
CA HIS A 170 -10.44 17.35 2.69
C HIS A 170 -10.89 17.90 4.05
N ALA A 171 -9.98 18.47 4.85
CA ALA A 171 -10.32 19.15 6.09
C ALA A 171 -11.30 20.30 5.85
N HIS A 172 -11.04 21.14 4.85
CA HIS A 172 -11.95 22.23 4.47
C HIS A 172 -13.32 21.71 4.01
N LYS A 173 -13.35 20.59 3.26
CA LYS A 173 -14.61 19.97 2.81
C LYS A 173 -15.52 19.55 3.95
N ILE A 174 -14.96 19.07 5.05
CA ILE A 174 -15.69 18.62 6.26
C ILE A 174 -15.93 19.75 7.28
N GLY A 175 -15.68 21.00 6.91
CA GLY A 175 -16.00 22.17 7.70
C GLY A 175 -14.89 22.74 8.58
N ASN A 176 -13.71 22.15 8.60
CA ASN A 176 -12.54 22.74 9.26
C ASN A 176 -12.03 23.90 8.40
N LYS A 177 -12.14 25.12 8.95
CA LYS A 177 -11.75 26.37 8.24
C LYS A 177 -10.49 27.01 8.79
N ASP A 178 -9.92 26.45 9.88
CA ASP A 178 -8.77 26.99 10.59
C ASP A 178 -7.50 26.13 10.39
#